data_2c24e708b041973677aec4d4de706d3f
#
_entry.id   2c24e708b041973677aec4d4de706d3f
#
_cell.length_a   1.000
_cell.length_b   1.000
_cell.length_c   1.000
_cell.angle_alpha   90.00
_cell.angle_beta   90.00
_cell.angle_gamma   90.00
#
_symmetry.space_group_name_H-M   'P 1'
#
loop_
_entity.id
_entity.type
_entity.pdbx_description
1 polymer ?
#
loop_
_entity_poly.entity_id
_entity_poly.type
_entity_poly.pdbx_seq_one_letter_code
_entity_poly.pdbx_strand_id
1 'polypeptide(L)'
;DAFGLIEQRPLVPIEDPKAEHPVGLGRVGRLQEPIALRDFARRVADALPYTELGVQVCGDLDATIGTVAVLPGSGDSLFDEVRAAGVDVYVTSDLRHHPVTDAIEQARYEASMRAADIELGRGDATVRPMFINTPHSAIESIWFQYAMGDVPRAVSEATGDIPTVRWISMNTDPWNLVLPSCGQER
;
A
#
# COMPACT_ATOMS: atom_id res chain seq x y z
N ASP A 1 7.92 9.63 -4.64
CA ASP A 1 7.45 8.24 -4.69
C ASP A 1 8.38 7.34 -3.89
N ALA A 2 7.91 6.86 -2.74
CA ALA A 2 8.72 6.07 -1.80
C ALA A 2 8.96 4.62 -2.27
N PHE A 3 8.08 4.08 -3.13
CA PHE A 3 8.13 2.68 -3.55
C PHE A 3 8.57 2.46 -5.01
N GLY A 4 8.91 3.52 -5.74
CA GLY A 4 9.36 3.47 -7.13
C GLY A 4 8.25 3.19 -8.14
N LEU A 5 7.04 3.66 -7.89
CA LEU A 5 5.89 3.48 -8.78
C LEU A 5 5.88 4.56 -9.88
N ILE A 6 5.61 4.13 -11.10
CA ILE A 6 5.41 4.99 -12.26
C ILE A 6 3.94 4.92 -12.73
N GLU A 7 3.53 5.84 -13.61
CA GLU A 7 2.19 5.89 -14.21
C GLU A 7 1.07 5.90 -13.14
N GLN A 8 1.25 6.73 -12.11
CA GLN A 8 0.35 6.76 -10.96
C GLN A 8 -0.98 7.42 -11.27
N ARG A 9 -2.06 6.85 -10.74
CA ARG A 9 -3.40 7.42 -10.71
C ARG A 9 -4.04 7.20 -9.34
N PRO A 10 -5.05 7.99 -8.93
CA PRO A 10 -5.82 7.69 -7.74
C PRO A 10 -6.45 6.31 -7.81
N LEU A 11 -6.47 5.58 -6.67
CA LEU A 11 -7.23 4.35 -6.52
C LEU A 11 -8.73 4.67 -6.52
N VAL A 12 -9.13 5.64 -5.68
CA VAL A 12 -10.49 6.20 -5.67
C VAL A 12 -10.41 7.67 -6.07
N PRO A 13 -10.76 8.03 -7.31
CA PRO A 13 -10.74 9.42 -7.75
C PRO A 13 -11.71 10.31 -6.97
N ILE A 14 -11.32 11.55 -6.72
CA ILE A 14 -12.17 12.59 -6.16
C ILE A 14 -12.22 13.73 -7.18
N GLU A 15 -13.42 14.20 -7.48
CA GLU A 15 -13.58 15.38 -8.32
C GLU A 15 -13.24 16.65 -7.53
N ASP A 16 -12.17 17.33 -7.93
CA ASP A 16 -11.81 18.65 -7.43
C ASP A 16 -11.52 19.59 -8.61
N PRO A 17 -12.44 20.52 -8.91
CA PRO A 17 -12.26 21.45 -10.01
C PRO A 17 -11.06 22.40 -9.89
N LYS A 18 -10.45 22.48 -8.70
CA LYS A 18 -9.29 23.32 -8.42
C LYS A 18 -7.97 22.55 -8.49
N ALA A 19 -8.02 21.22 -8.58
CA ALA A 19 -6.82 20.42 -8.62
C ALA A 19 -6.19 20.47 -10.02
N GLU A 20 -4.89 20.76 -10.07
CA GLU A 20 -4.10 20.78 -11.30
C GLU A 20 -3.74 19.35 -11.79
N HIS A 21 -3.97 18.34 -10.95
CA HIS A 21 -3.67 16.92 -11.24
C HIS A 21 -4.74 16.02 -10.61
N PRO A 22 -4.86 14.75 -11.06
CA PRO A 22 -5.84 13.83 -10.49
C PRO A 22 -5.62 13.62 -8.99
N VAL A 23 -6.64 13.93 -8.19
CA VAL A 23 -6.67 13.74 -6.73
C VAL A 23 -7.58 12.59 -6.34
N GLY A 24 -7.38 12.03 -5.16
CA GLY A 24 -8.20 10.95 -4.63
C GLY A 24 -7.49 10.13 -3.57
N LEU A 25 -8.20 9.14 -3.04
CA LEU A 25 -7.68 8.22 -2.04
C LEU A 25 -6.73 7.21 -2.68
N GLY A 26 -5.62 6.96 -2.02
CA GLY A 26 -4.61 6.01 -2.45
C GLY A 26 -4.02 6.32 -3.83
N ARG A 27 -3.17 5.43 -4.29
CA ARG A 27 -2.58 5.47 -5.63
C ARG A 27 -2.50 4.06 -6.20
N VAL A 28 -2.75 3.94 -7.49
CA VAL A 28 -2.41 2.77 -8.30
C VAL A 28 -1.29 3.18 -9.23
N GLY A 29 -0.28 2.35 -9.31
CA GLY A 29 0.83 2.55 -10.23
C GLY A 29 1.43 1.22 -10.66
N ARG A 30 2.48 1.26 -11.45
CA ARG A 30 3.23 0.06 -11.81
C ARG A 30 4.70 0.20 -11.47
N LEU A 31 5.35 -0.92 -11.27
CA LEU A 31 6.81 -0.99 -11.15
C LEU A 31 7.43 -0.79 -12.53
N GLN A 32 8.60 -0.17 -12.58
CA GLN A 32 9.35 -0.02 -13.82
C GLN A 32 9.71 -1.39 -14.41
N GLU A 33 10.16 -2.29 -13.53
CA GLU A 33 10.44 -3.69 -13.84
C GLU A 33 9.63 -4.56 -12.87
N PRO A 34 8.92 -5.59 -13.35
CA PRO A 34 8.26 -6.56 -12.47
C PRO A 34 9.30 -7.30 -11.61
N ILE A 35 8.99 -7.51 -10.33
CA ILE A 35 9.86 -8.20 -9.37
C ILE A 35 9.06 -9.19 -8.54
N ALA A 36 9.75 -10.08 -7.80
CA ALA A 36 9.09 -10.98 -6.88
C ALA A 36 8.42 -10.21 -5.71
N LEU A 37 7.28 -10.71 -5.23
CA LEU A 37 6.57 -10.10 -4.09
C LEU A 37 7.49 -9.92 -2.87
N ARG A 38 8.35 -10.90 -2.56
CA ARG A 38 9.31 -10.81 -1.45
C ARG A 38 10.28 -9.63 -1.59
N ASP A 39 10.73 -9.34 -2.80
CA ASP A 39 11.68 -8.26 -3.06
C ASP A 39 10.98 -6.91 -2.98
N PHE A 40 9.74 -6.84 -3.45
CA PHE A 40 8.93 -5.64 -3.28
C PHE A 40 8.57 -5.39 -1.80
N ALA A 41 8.21 -6.43 -1.04
CA ALA A 41 7.96 -6.31 0.39
C ALA A 41 9.19 -5.80 1.16
N ARG A 42 10.40 -6.25 0.77
CA ARG A 42 11.65 -5.71 1.32
C ARG A 42 11.81 -4.23 0.96
N ARG A 43 11.57 -3.84 -0.30
CA ARG A 43 11.59 -2.42 -0.72
C ARG A 43 10.62 -1.57 0.10
N VAL A 44 9.41 -2.09 0.38
CA VAL A 44 8.45 -1.41 1.25
C VAL A 44 9.02 -1.27 2.66
N ALA A 45 9.52 -2.35 3.25
CA ALA A 45 10.11 -2.33 4.60
C ALA A 45 11.29 -1.36 4.71
N ASP A 46 12.18 -1.34 3.71
CA ASP A 46 13.36 -0.45 3.69
C ASP A 46 12.99 1.04 3.55
N ALA A 47 11.83 1.35 2.97
CA ALA A 47 11.33 2.72 2.84
C ALA A 47 10.63 3.25 4.10
N LEU A 48 10.28 2.39 5.03
CA LEU A 48 9.59 2.75 6.27
C LEU A 48 10.57 3.05 7.41
N PRO A 49 10.22 3.95 8.34
CA PRO A 49 10.97 4.04 9.59
C PRO A 49 10.86 2.73 10.37
N TYR A 50 11.86 2.47 11.21
CA TYR A 50 11.87 1.29 12.05
C TYR A 50 10.66 1.21 12.99
N THR A 51 10.07 0.03 13.07
CA THR A 51 9.02 -0.34 14.04
C THR A 51 9.24 -1.77 14.52
N GLU A 52 8.81 -2.09 15.74
CA GLU A 52 8.88 -3.47 16.27
C GLU A 52 8.01 -4.46 15.47
N LEU A 53 6.91 -3.97 14.88
CA LEU A 53 5.96 -4.81 14.13
C LEU A 53 6.48 -5.23 12.76
N GLY A 54 7.26 -4.37 12.09
CA GLY A 54 7.69 -4.60 10.71
C GLY A 54 6.52 -4.68 9.71
N VAL A 55 6.73 -5.33 8.57
CA VAL A 55 5.70 -5.53 7.55
C VAL A 55 5.25 -7.00 7.51
N GLN A 56 3.98 -7.22 7.25
CA GLN A 56 3.39 -8.54 7.09
C GLN A 56 2.97 -8.73 5.63
N VAL A 57 3.19 -9.91 5.08
CA VAL A 57 2.93 -10.20 3.66
C VAL A 57 1.97 -11.38 3.55
N CYS A 58 0.93 -11.24 2.73
CA CYS A 58 -0.01 -12.28 2.39
C CYS A 58 -0.02 -12.49 0.88
N GLY A 59 0.36 -13.69 0.44
CA GLY A 59 0.43 -14.06 -0.97
C GLY A 59 1.61 -14.99 -1.26
N ASP A 60 1.77 -15.37 -2.52
CA ASP A 60 2.93 -16.15 -2.98
C ASP A 60 4.16 -15.22 -3.09
N LEU A 61 5.15 -15.46 -2.24
CA LEU A 61 6.35 -14.62 -2.15
C LEU A 61 7.20 -14.64 -3.42
N ASP A 62 7.09 -15.67 -4.25
CA ASP A 62 7.81 -15.81 -5.52
C ASP A 62 7.00 -15.33 -6.73
N ALA A 63 5.73 -14.96 -6.52
CA ALA A 63 4.90 -14.39 -7.58
C ALA A 63 5.52 -13.09 -8.11
N THR A 64 5.58 -12.98 -9.43
CA THR A 64 6.01 -11.74 -10.10
C THR A 64 4.90 -10.73 -10.06
N ILE A 65 5.18 -9.55 -9.52
CA ILE A 65 4.26 -8.41 -9.43
C ILE A 65 4.75 -7.25 -10.30
N GLY A 66 3.82 -6.54 -10.91
CA GLY A 66 4.10 -5.36 -11.74
C GLY A 66 3.20 -4.17 -11.41
N THR A 67 2.01 -4.42 -10.85
CA THR A 67 1.02 -3.39 -10.52
C THR A 67 0.71 -3.35 -9.03
N VAL A 68 0.66 -2.13 -8.49
CA VAL A 68 0.57 -1.90 -7.04
C VAL A 68 -0.51 -0.88 -6.75
N ALA A 69 -1.36 -1.16 -5.76
CA ALA A 69 -2.17 -0.15 -5.08
C ALA A 69 -1.54 0.18 -3.73
N VAL A 70 -1.53 1.45 -3.36
CA VAL A 70 -1.03 1.94 -2.07
C VAL A 70 -2.06 2.86 -1.45
N LEU A 71 -2.39 2.63 -0.19
CA LEU A 71 -3.16 3.55 0.65
C LEU A 71 -2.46 3.67 2.00
N PRO A 72 -1.83 4.80 2.33
CA PRO A 72 -1.36 5.05 3.69
C PRO A 72 -2.53 5.09 4.67
N GLY A 73 -2.33 4.51 5.86
CA GLY A 73 -3.38 4.38 6.86
C GLY A 73 -4.26 3.13 6.68
N SER A 74 -5.42 3.08 7.34
CA SER A 74 -6.33 1.94 7.39
C SER A 74 -7.06 1.72 6.05
N GLY A 75 -6.76 0.63 5.37
CA GLY A 75 -7.22 0.36 4.01
C GLY A 75 -8.09 -0.86 3.80
N ASP A 76 -8.54 -1.54 4.84
CA ASP A 76 -9.38 -2.74 4.69
C ASP A 76 -10.80 -2.48 4.15
N SER A 77 -11.23 -1.23 4.12
CA SER A 77 -12.51 -0.82 3.53
C SER A 77 -12.48 -0.66 2.00
N LEU A 78 -11.30 -0.72 1.36
CA LEU A 78 -11.12 -0.49 -0.08
C LEU A 78 -10.77 -1.76 -0.87
N PHE A 79 -11.04 -2.94 -0.35
CA PHE A 79 -10.75 -4.19 -1.06
C PHE A 79 -11.51 -4.33 -2.39
N ASP A 80 -12.73 -3.83 -2.47
CA ASP A 80 -13.52 -3.88 -3.71
C ASP A 80 -12.93 -2.98 -4.79
N GLU A 81 -12.47 -1.78 -4.44
CA GLU A 81 -11.80 -0.85 -5.33
C GLU A 81 -10.45 -1.39 -5.81
N VAL A 82 -9.70 -2.00 -4.90
CA VAL A 82 -8.41 -2.64 -5.22
C VAL A 82 -8.61 -3.82 -6.16
N ARG A 83 -9.61 -4.66 -5.92
CA ARG A 83 -9.97 -5.77 -6.79
C ARG A 83 -10.43 -5.28 -8.17
N ALA A 84 -11.27 -4.25 -8.21
CA ALA A 84 -11.71 -3.62 -9.46
C ALA A 84 -10.55 -3.00 -10.25
N ALA A 85 -9.53 -2.47 -9.56
CA ALA A 85 -8.33 -1.94 -10.18
C ALA A 85 -7.44 -3.03 -10.81
N GLY A 86 -7.62 -4.31 -10.44
CA GLY A 86 -6.91 -5.46 -11.00
C GLY A 86 -5.41 -5.47 -10.73
N VAL A 87 -4.97 -4.91 -9.60
CA VAL A 87 -3.56 -4.85 -9.21
C VAL A 87 -3.04 -6.18 -8.68
N ASP A 88 -1.72 -6.38 -8.75
CA ASP A 88 -1.09 -7.58 -8.23
C ASP A 88 -0.94 -7.55 -6.71
N VAL A 89 -0.67 -6.38 -6.13
CA VAL A 89 -0.48 -6.22 -4.67
C VAL A 89 -1.09 -4.93 -4.15
N TYR A 90 -1.60 -4.99 -2.92
CA TYR A 90 -2.11 -3.85 -2.17
C TYR A 90 -1.26 -3.62 -0.91
N VAL A 91 -0.73 -2.42 -0.76
CA VAL A 91 0.05 -1.95 0.39
C VAL A 91 -0.79 -0.98 1.21
N THR A 92 -1.04 -1.31 2.48
CA THR A 92 -1.84 -0.46 3.38
C THR A 92 -1.57 -0.86 4.83
N SER A 93 -2.33 -0.31 5.79
CA SER A 93 -2.23 -0.62 7.22
C SER A 93 -3.54 -1.12 7.82
N ASP A 94 -3.47 -1.57 9.06
CA ASP A 94 -4.60 -2.00 9.89
C ASP A 94 -5.45 -3.11 9.25
N LEU A 95 -4.81 -3.96 8.47
CA LEU A 95 -5.47 -5.09 7.88
C LEU A 95 -5.87 -6.11 8.95
N ARG A 96 -7.17 -6.31 9.11
CA ARG A 96 -7.74 -7.26 10.09
C ARG A 96 -7.81 -8.66 9.51
N HIS A 97 -7.75 -9.67 10.38
CA HIS A 97 -7.72 -11.09 10.01
C HIS A 97 -8.86 -11.48 9.05
N HIS A 98 -10.13 -11.26 9.43
CA HIS A 98 -11.25 -11.72 8.61
C HIS A 98 -11.34 -11.03 7.24
N PRO A 99 -11.28 -9.69 7.12
CA PRO A 99 -11.31 -9.04 5.81
C PRO A 99 -10.19 -9.51 4.87
N VAL A 100 -8.97 -9.71 5.38
CA VAL A 100 -7.87 -10.23 4.55
C VAL A 100 -8.10 -11.69 4.16
N THR A 101 -8.57 -12.52 5.09
CA THR A 101 -8.88 -13.92 4.80
C THR A 101 -9.95 -14.02 3.72
N ASP A 102 -11.02 -13.26 3.84
CA ASP A 102 -12.11 -13.24 2.86
C ASP A 102 -11.60 -12.76 1.49
N ALA A 103 -10.79 -11.68 1.47
CA ALA A 103 -10.24 -11.14 0.23
C ALA A 103 -9.28 -12.10 -0.47
N ILE A 104 -8.41 -12.81 0.26
CA ILE A 104 -7.48 -13.78 -0.34
C ILE A 104 -8.22 -15.05 -0.81
N GLU A 105 -9.24 -15.51 -0.11
CA GLU A 105 -10.04 -16.64 -0.56
C GLU A 105 -10.87 -16.28 -1.80
N GLN A 106 -11.41 -15.07 -1.87
CA GLN A 106 -12.04 -14.55 -3.09
C GLN A 106 -11.04 -14.52 -4.25
N ALA A 107 -9.82 -14.03 -4.04
CA ALA A 107 -8.77 -14.00 -5.06
C ALA A 107 -8.38 -15.40 -5.54
N ARG A 108 -8.30 -16.39 -4.64
CA ARG A 108 -8.05 -17.80 -4.97
C ARG A 108 -9.18 -18.40 -5.79
N TYR A 109 -10.42 -18.12 -5.40
CA TYR A 109 -11.59 -18.56 -6.15
C TYR A 109 -11.57 -18.01 -7.58
N GLU A 110 -11.38 -16.72 -7.74
CA GLU A 110 -11.30 -16.07 -9.05
C GLU A 110 -10.13 -16.61 -9.91
N ALA A 111 -8.97 -16.87 -9.30
CA ALA A 111 -7.83 -17.48 -9.97
C ALA A 111 -8.17 -18.90 -10.46
N SER A 112 -8.89 -19.69 -9.64
CA SER A 112 -9.33 -21.03 -10.03
C SER A 112 -10.33 -21.03 -11.19
N MET A 113 -11.22 -20.04 -11.22
CA MET A 113 -12.18 -19.88 -12.32
C MET A 113 -11.46 -19.48 -13.62
N ARG A 114 -10.48 -18.55 -13.56
CA ARG A 114 -9.65 -18.20 -14.71
C ARG A 114 -8.82 -19.38 -15.22
N ALA A 115 -8.30 -20.22 -14.31
CA ALA A 115 -7.62 -21.45 -14.68
C ALA A 115 -8.53 -22.48 -15.39
N ALA A 116 -9.85 -22.37 -15.20
CA ALA A 116 -10.87 -23.18 -15.89
C ALA A 116 -11.47 -22.47 -17.12
N ASP A 117 -10.75 -21.49 -17.71
CA ASP A 117 -11.17 -20.69 -18.86
C ASP A 117 -12.47 -19.89 -18.67
N ILE A 118 -12.84 -19.60 -17.40
CA ILE A 118 -13.95 -18.71 -17.10
C ILE A 118 -13.38 -17.28 -16.98
N GLU A 119 -13.83 -16.41 -17.87
CA GLU A 119 -13.36 -15.04 -17.94
C GLU A 119 -13.85 -14.22 -16.73
N LEU A 120 -12.91 -13.89 -15.82
CA LEU A 120 -13.13 -13.03 -14.66
C LEU A 120 -12.00 -11.98 -14.61
N GLY A 121 -12.19 -10.88 -15.30
CA GLY A 121 -11.22 -9.79 -15.33
C GLY A 121 -9.92 -10.16 -16.04
N ARG A 122 -8.75 -9.93 -15.41
CA ARG A 122 -7.43 -10.19 -16.00
C ARG A 122 -7.19 -11.69 -16.17
N GLY A 123 -6.86 -12.11 -17.38
CA GLY A 123 -6.97 -13.47 -17.89
C GLY A 123 -5.95 -14.53 -17.44
N ASP A 124 -5.09 -14.29 -16.42
CA ASP A 124 -4.19 -15.31 -15.89
C ASP A 124 -4.67 -15.90 -14.55
N ALA A 125 -4.16 -17.08 -14.19
CA ALA A 125 -4.53 -17.81 -12.99
C ALA A 125 -3.81 -17.33 -11.71
N THR A 126 -3.10 -16.20 -11.75
CA THR A 126 -2.42 -15.66 -10.56
C THR A 126 -3.42 -15.20 -9.53
N VAL A 127 -3.20 -15.55 -8.26
CA VAL A 127 -4.00 -15.09 -7.12
C VAL A 127 -3.68 -13.61 -6.88
N ARG A 128 -4.68 -12.74 -7.03
CA ARG A 128 -4.54 -11.28 -6.82
C ARG A 128 -5.86 -10.65 -6.34
N PRO A 129 -5.79 -9.54 -5.58
CA PRO A 129 -4.55 -8.95 -5.06
C PRO A 129 -3.90 -9.76 -3.96
N MET A 130 -2.57 -9.64 -3.83
CA MET A 130 -1.81 -10.01 -2.64
C MET A 130 -1.70 -8.78 -1.72
N PHE A 131 -1.31 -8.97 -0.45
CA PHE A 131 -1.35 -7.89 0.53
C PHE A 131 -0.03 -7.69 1.25
N ILE A 132 0.32 -6.42 1.49
CA ILE A 132 1.39 -6.00 2.39
C ILE A 132 0.75 -5.09 3.45
N ASN A 133 0.74 -5.56 4.69
CA ASN A 133 0.27 -4.81 5.85
C ASN A 133 1.45 -4.14 6.54
N THR A 134 1.39 -2.83 6.66
CA THR A 134 2.45 -1.99 7.26
C THR A 134 1.99 -1.44 8.60
N PRO A 135 2.93 -1.06 9.50
CA PRO A 135 2.57 -0.28 10.68
C PRO A 135 1.96 1.07 10.27
N HIS A 136 0.87 1.47 10.92
CA HIS A 136 0.06 2.63 10.53
C HIS A 136 0.88 3.92 10.54
N SER A 137 1.51 4.23 11.67
CA SER A 137 2.29 5.46 11.80
C SER A 137 3.51 5.48 10.87
N ALA A 138 4.08 4.32 10.56
CA ALA A 138 5.25 4.23 9.71
C ALA A 138 4.94 4.63 8.26
N ILE A 139 3.89 4.06 7.66
CA ILE A 139 3.54 4.37 6.27
C ILE A 139 3.03 5.81 6.12
N GLU A 140 2.28 6.33 7.08
CA GLU A 140 1.82 7.72 7.05
C GLU A 140 2.96 8.72 7.23
N SER A 141 3.98 8.38 8.03
CA SER A 141 5.11 9.26 8.30
C SER A 141 5.99 9.54 7.09
N ILE A 142 5.96 8.68 6.06
CA ILE A 142 6.75 8.90 4.83
C ILE A 142 6.41 10.24 4.17
N TRP A 143 5.17 10.72 4.29
CA TRP A 143 4.76 11.99 3.72
C TRP A 143 5.52 13.17 4.33
N PHE A 144 5.90 13.13 5.61
CA PHE A 144 6.53 14.26 6.29
C PHE A 144 7.85 14.70 5.67
N GLN A 145 8.62 13.77 5.08
CA GLN A 145 9.86 14.14 4.38
C GLN A 145 9.61 15.09 3.19
N TYR A 146 8.45 14.94 2.53
CA TYR A 146 8.03 15.83 1.44
C TYR A 146 7.40 17.11 1.98
N ALA A 147 6.57 17.00 3.02
CA ALA A 147 5.88 18.11 3.65
C ALA A 147 6.83 19.21 4.16
N MET A 148 8.05 18.83 4.59
CA MET A 148 9.08 19.77 5.03
C MET A 148 9.46 20.80 3.94
N GLY A 149 9.37 20.43 2.66
CA GLY A 149 9.59 21.33 1.53
C GLY A 149 8.31 21.92 0.94
N ASP A 150 7.28 21.10 0.82
CA ASP A 150 6.04 21.47 0.12
C ASP A 150 5.17 22.45 0.91
N VAL A 151 5.05 22.26 2.24
CA VAL A 151 4.22 23.13 3.08
C VAL A 151 4.74 24.57 3.14
N PRO A 152 6.05 24.84 3.40
CA PRO A 152 6.56 26.21 3.36
C PRO A 152 6.37 26.89 2.00
N ARG A 153 6.60 26.13 0.91
CA ARG A 153 6.40 26.64 -0.44
C ARG A 153 4.94 27.04 -0.69
N ALA A 154 4.00 26.13 -0.43
CA ALA A 154 2.57 26.38 -0.65
C ALA A 154 2.04 27.55 0.19
N VAL A 155 2.48 27.68 1.44
CA VAL A 155 2.09 28.82 2.30
C VAL A 155 2.70 30.10 1.77
N SER A 156 3.98 30.10 1.37
CA SER A 156 4.65 31.30 0.82
C SER A 156 3.97 31.79 -0.46
N GLU A 157 3.61 30.87 -1.35
CA GLU A 157 2.87 31.20 -2.59
C GLU A 157 1.49 31.78 -2.31
N ALA A 158 0.80 31.29 -1.29
CA ALA A 158 -0.54 31.73 -0.94
C ALA A 158 -0.60 33.05 -0.12
N THR A 159 0.40 33.30 0.73
CA THR A 159 0.36 34.38 1.72
C THR A 159 1.52 35.37 1.64
N GLY A 160 2.62 35.03 1.00
CA GLY A 160 3.88 35.77 1.00
C GLY A 160 4.75 35.51 2.24
N ASP A 161 4.26 34.77 3.23
CA ASP A 161 4.99 34.43 4.46
C ASP A 161 5.73 33.09 4.31
N ILE A 162 6.89 32.97 4.95
CA ILE A 162 7.65 31.71 4.98
C ILE A 162 7.51 31.11 6.39
N PRO A 163 6.65 30.09 6.58
CA PRO A 163 6.49 29.45 7.88
C PRO A 163 7.69 28.59 8.23
N THR A 164 7.97 28.46 9.53
CA THR A 164 8.89 27.44 10.03
C THR A 164 8.13 26.14 10.19
N VAL A 165 8.53 25.11 9.44
CA VAL A 165 7.97 23.76 9.53
C VAL A 165 8.98 22.86 10.23
N ARG A 166 8.52 22.05 11.17
CA ARG A 166 9.33 21.06 11.89
C ARG A 166 8.65 19.71 11.87
N TRP A 167 9.34 18.70 11.40
CA TRP A 167 8.91 17.32 11.59
C TRP A 167 9.31 16.84 13.00
N ILE A 168 8.32 16.37 13.77
CA ILE A 168 8.55 15.72 15.07
C ILE A 168 8.55 14.23 14.79
N SER A 169 9.73 13.62 14.69
CA SER A 169 9.90 12.19 14.47
C SER A 169 9.60 11.44 15.78
N MET A 170 8.35 11.01 15.93
CA MET A 170 7.89 10.22 17.07
C MET A 170 7.16 8.99 16.55
N ASN A 171 7.58 7.81 17.00
CA ASN A 171 6.81 6.59 16.75
C ASN A 171 5.54 6.62 17.61
N THR A 172 4.38 6.61 16.97
CA THR A 172 3.06 6.61 17.61
C THR A 172 2.41 5.23 17.61
N ASP A 173 3.06 4.20 17.05
CA ASP A 173 2.58 2.83 17.16
C ASP A 173 2.61 2.38 18.63
N PRO A 174 1.52 1.76 19.14
CA PRO A 174 1.42 1.40 20.55
C PRO A 174 2.24 0.17 20.94
N TRP A 175 2.80 -0.54 19.98
CA TRP A 175 3.46 -1.83 20.20
C TRP A 175 4.96 -1.66 20.49
N ASN A 176 5.38 -2.06 21.71
CA ASN A 176 6.77 -1.93 22.16
C ASN A 176 7.56 -3.23 22.01
N LEU A 177 6.89 -4.35 21.76
CA LEU A 177 7.51 -5.67 21.66
C LEU A 177 6.63 -6.60 20.85
N VAL A 178 7.23 -7.31 19.91
CA VAL A 178 6.61 -8.40 19.15
C VAL A 178 7.37 -9.68 19.45
N LEU A 179 6.69 -10.68 19.98
CA LEU A 179 7.25 -11.99 20.26
C LEU A 179 6.63 -13.02 19.29
N PRO A 180 7.45 -13.84 18.63
CA PRO A 180 6.90 -14.95 17.86
C PRO A 180 6.25 -15.97 18.81
N SER A 181 5.12 -16.55 18.43
CA SER A 181 4.54 -17.65 19.18
C SER A 181 5.41 -18.89 18.99
N CYS A 182 5.94 -19.42 20.10
CA CYS A 182 6.74 -20.63 20.11
C CYS A 182 5.84 -21.86 20.33
N GLY A 183 4.92 -22.13 19.41
CA GLY A 183 4.16 -23.39 19.40
C GLY A 183 5.09 -24.56 19.14
N GLN A 184 4.89 -25.69 19.85
CA GLN A 184 5.59 -26.93 19.49
C GLN A 184 5.17 -27.31 18.07
N GLU A 185 6.14 -27.50 17.19
CA GLU A 185 5.91 -28.18 15.91
C GLU A 185 5.32 -29.56 16.23
N ARG A 186 4.09 -29.81 15.75
CA ARG A 186 3.42 -31.11 15.89
C ARG A 186 3.78 -32.00 14.73
#